data_773b9dea5ffa0ae1ee1d727f9d4b010a
#
_entry.id   773b9dea5ffa0ae1ee1d727f9d4b010a
#
_cell.length_a   1.000
_cell.length_b   1.000
_cell.length_c   1.000
_cell.angle_alpha   90.00
_cell.angle_beta   90.00
_cell.angle_gamma   90.00
#
_symmetry.space_group_name_H-M   'P 1'
#
loop_
_entity.id
_entity.type
_entity.pdbx_description
1 polymer ?
#
loop_
_entity_poly.entity_id
_entity_poly.type
_entity_poly.pdbx_seq_one_letter_code
_entity_poly.pdbx_strand_id
1 'polypeptide(L)'
;MFNLELKKIDPTKREVSKHETYYGLLQKLICDYDITYVFDVGASHGNWAAGLISESITANIISFEPLNDSYKELKKRTDVHDNWECENYALGEADETALINVSESPECSSIKNITSTHLEAFPLSNVTEKQNVSVKSLDSFLDQRHDVNGNIFLKIDVQGHEKDVFDGCKKSLNRISLLQLEISLSSMYENELLLTEWLRLLEEYKFYPLHFQNAFSHLKSNRLLQLDCIFFNGNLSN
;
A
#
# COMPACT_ATOMS: atom_id res chain seq x y z
N MET A 1 24.23 -11.59 14.67
CA MET A 1 24.24 -12.89 13.97
C MET A 1 22.85 -13.48 14.20
N PHE A 2 21.94 -13.29 13.25
CA PHE A 2 20.54 -13.70 13.37
C PHE A 2 20.44 -15.19 13.10
N ASN A 3 20.10 -15.98 14.12
CA ASN A 3 19.65 -17.36 13.94
C ASN A 3 18.15 -17.33 13.63
N LEU A 4 17.81 -17.08 12.38
CA LEU A 4 16.50 -17.48 11.85
C LEU A 4 16.56 -19.02 11.74
N GLU A 5 15.91 -19.73 12.64
CA GLU A 5 15.54 -21.12 12.41
C GLU A 5 14.52 -21.14 11.26
N LEU A 6 15.05 -21.11 10.03
CA LEU A 6 14.26 -21.48 8.87
C LEU A 6 13.77 -22.90 9.10
N LYS A 7 12.48 -23.10 9.38
CA LYS A 7 11.85 -24.42 9.29
C LYS A 7 12.33 -25.00 7.96
N LYS A 8 13.05 -26.12 8.02
CA LYS A 8 13.53 -26.83 6.83
C LYS A 8 12.31 -27.19 5.97
N ILE A 9 12.03 -26.36 4.98
CA ILE A 9 11.07 -26.69 3.94
C ILE A 9 11.73 -27.83 3.16
N ASP A 10 11.11 -29.00 3.17
CA ASP A 10 11.55 -30.14 2.38
C ASP A 10 11.45 -29.75 0.88
N PRO A 11 12.58 -29.57 0.17
CA PRO A 11 12.57 -29.12 -1.21
C PRO A 11 11.92 -30.12 -2.17
N THR A 12 11.70 -31.37 -1.74
CA THR A 12 11.05 -32.40 -2.54
C THR A 12 9.51 -32.33 -2.46
N LYS A 13 8.95 -31.55 -1.52
CA LYS A 13 7.52 -31.30 -1.38
C LYS A 13 7.05 -30.00 -2.03
N ARG A 14 7.88 -29.35 -2.83
CA ARG A 14 7.40 -28.32 -3.74
C ARG A 14 6.50 -28.98 -4.79
N GLU A 15 5.24 -29.19 -4.47
CA GLU A 15 4.19 -29.03 -5.47
C GLU A 15 4.35 -27.57 -5.94
N VAL A 16 4.91 -27.38 -7.12
CA VAL A 16 4.80 -26.12 -7.86
C VAL A 16 3.32 -26.01 -8.16
N SER A 17 2.58 -25.38 -7.25
CA SER A 17 1.18 -25.08 -7.47
C SER A 17 1.14 -24.22 -8.74
N LYS A 18 0.41 -24.69 -9.71
CA LYS A 18 0.20 -24.05 -10.99
C LYS A 18 -0.23 -22.60 -10.70
N HIS A 19 0.65 -21.62 -11.05
CA HIS A 19 0.34 -20.20 -11.15
C HIS A 19 -0.38 -19.60 -9.94
N GLU A 20 0.33 -19.42 -8.84
CA GLU A 20 -0.11 -18.45 -7.85
C GLU A 20 -0.08 -17.07 -8.53
N THR A 21 -1.24 -16.53 -8.82
CA THR A 21 -1.36 -15.13 -9.22
C THR A 21 -0.88 -14.26 -8.07
N TYR A 22 -0.55 -13.01 -8.32
CA TYR A 22 -0.21 -12.07 -7.25
C TYR A 22 -1.32 -12.00 -6.19
N TYR A 23 -2.57 -11.92 -6.61
CA TYR A 23 -3.71 -11.90 -5.69
C TYR A 23 -3.89 -13.22 -4.94
N GLY A 24 -3.59 -14.36 -5.55
CA GLY A 24 -3.55 -15.66 -4.87
C GLY A 24 -2.47 -15.72 -3.79
N LEU A 25 -1.28 -15.09 -4.01
CA LEU A 25 -0.29 -14.90 -2.96
C LEU A 25 -0.83 -14.03 -1.83
N LEU A 26 -1.46 -12.89 -2.13
CA LEU A 26 -2.04 -12.00 -1.12
C LEU A 26 -3.13 -12.71 -0.31
N GLN A 27 -4.03 -13.46 -0.96
CA GLN A 27 -5.04 -14.29 -0.28
C GLN A 27 -4.38 -15.27 0.71
N LYS A 28 -3.32 -15.97 0.26
CA LYS A 28 -2.59 -16.89 1.13
C LYS A 28 -1.98 -16.16 2.34
N LEU A 29 -1.35 -15.00 2.14
CA LEU A 29 -0.78 -14.20 3.22
C LEU A 29 -1.86 -13.69 4.18
N ILE A 30 -3.01 -13.26 3.68
CA ILE A 30 -4.17 -12.87 4.49
C ILE A 30 -4.59 -14.02 5.41
N CYS A 31 -4.64 -15.25 4.91
CA CYS A 31 -4.96 -16.42 5.72
C CYS A 31 -3.82 -16.79 6.70
N ASP A 32 -2.56 -16.83 6.24
CA ASP A 32 -1.42 -17.27 7.05
C ASP A 32 -1.13 -16.34 8.23
N TYR A 33 -1.48 -15.05 8.12
CA TYR A 33 -1.29 -14.02 9.16
C TYR A 33 -2.57 -13.65 9.90
N ASP A 34 -3.66 -14.41 9.74
CA ASP A 34 -4.96 -14.16 10.38
C ASP A 34 -5.44 -12.71 10.20
N ILE A 35 -5.29 -12.16 8.98
CA ILE A 35 -5.67 -10.78 8.67
C ILE A 35 -7.18 -10.65 8.70
N THR A 36 -7.68 -9.73 9.52
CA THR A 36 -9.11 -9.41 9.64
C THR A 36 -9.51 -8.15 8.88
N TYR A 37 -8.57 -7.21 8.71
CA TYR A 37 -8.76 -5.98 7.96
C TYR A 37 -7.62 -5.74 6.98
N VAL A 38 -7.98 -5.32 5.78
CA VAL A 38 -7.07 -4.84 4.74
C VAL A 38 -7.32 -3.36 4.55
N PHE A 39 -6.28 -2.54 4.70
CA PHE A 39 -6.35 -1.10 4.44
C PHE A 39 -5.63 -0.81 3.12
N ASP A 40 -6.39 -0.30 2.14
CA ASP A 40 -5.91 0.05 0.80
C ASP A 40 -5.79 1.57 0.71
N VAL A 41 -4.60 2.10 0.99
CA VAL A 41 -4.31 3.54 1.02
C VAL A 41 -3.79 3.97 -0.35
N GLY A 42 -4.47 4.95 -0.96
CA GLY A 42 -4.28 5.32 -2.37
C GLY A 42 -5.01 4.35 -3.29
N ALA A 43 -6.30 4.17 -3.03
CA ALA A 43 -7.10 3.13 -3.69
C ALA A 43 -7.45 3.45 -5.15
N SER A 44 -7.36 4.72 -5.58
CA SER A 44 -7.81 5.18 -6.90
C SER A 44 -9.23 4.65 -7.21
N HIS A 45 -9.42 3.95 -8.30
CA HIS A 45 -10.70 3.34 -8.68
C HIS A 45 -10.97 1.97 -8.02
N GLY A 46 -10.13 1.53 -7.06
CA GLY A 46 -10.32 0.28 -6.32
C GLY A 46 -9.90 -0.99 -7.08
N ASN A 47 -9.03 -0.88 -8.08
CA ASN A 47 -8.62 -2.04 -8.88
C ASN A 47 -7.88 -3.10 -8.04
N TRP A 48 -7.01 -2.67 -7.13
CA TRP A 48 -6.25 -3.58 -6.27
C TRP A 48 -7.16 -4.34 -5.30
N ALA A 49 -8.06 -3.65 -4.61
CA ALA A 49 -9.02 -4.27 -3.69
C ALA A 49 -10.00 -5.21 -4.42
N ALA A 50 -10.46 -4.83 -5.63
CA ALA A 50 -11.30 -5.70 -6.46
C ALA A 50 -10.59 -7.01 -6.85
N GLY A 51 -9.26 -6.96 -7.07
CA GLY A 51 -8.44 -8.15 -7.29
C GLY A 51 -8.46 -9.09 -6.07
N LEU A 52 -8.37 -8.56 -4.85
CA LEU A 52 -8.51 -9.35 -3.62
C LEU A 52 -9.91 -9.95 -3.46
N ILE A 53 -10.96 -9.18 -3.73
CA ILE A 53 -12.34 -9.65 -3.67
C ILE A 53 -12.55 -10.83 -4.64
N SER A 54 -11.90 -10.81 -5.82
CA SER A 54 -12.00 -11.91 -6.80
C SER A 54 -11.42 -13.23 -6.29
N GLU A 55 -10.49 -13.19 -5.33
CA GLU A 55 -9.92 -14.36 -4.64
C GLU A 55 -10.77 -14.82 -3.44
N SER A 56 -11.97 -14.24 -3.25
CA SER A 56 -12.93 -14.61 -2.20
C SER A 56 -12.36 -14.50 -0.77
N ILE A 57 -11.61 -13.43 -0.49
CA ILE A 57 -11.10 -13.17 0.87
C ILE A 57 -12.25 -12.88 1.84
N THR A 58 -12.05 -13.24 3.11
CA THR A 58 -13.02 -13.00 4.20
C THR A 58 -12.69 -11.76 5.03
N ALA A 59 -11.50 -11.19 4.86
CA ALA A 59 -11.11 -9.96 5.53
C ALA A 59 -11.95 -8.78 5.04
N ASN A 60 -12.23 -7.84 5.94
CA ASN A 60 -12.87 -6.58 5.58
C ASN A 60 -11.84 -5.66 4.91
N ILE A 61 -12.26 -4.93 3.88
CA ILE A 61 -11.41 -3.95 3.20
C ILE A 61 -11.89 -2.54 3.50
N ILE A 62 -10.97 -1.63 3.80
CA ILE A 62 -11.23 -0.20 3.91
C ILE A 62 -10.26 0.52 2.96
N SER A 63 -10.81 1.14 1.93
CA SER A 63 -10.06 1.86 0.90
C SER A 63 -10.10 3.36 1.16
N PHE A 64 -8.96 4.05 1.04
CA PHE A 64 -8.83 5.50 1.22
C PHE A 64 -8.44 6.14 -0.12
N GLU A 65 -9.28 7.09 -0.59
CA GLU A 65 -9.07 7.78 -1.85
C GLU A 65 -9.46 9.26 -1.72
N PRO A 66 -8.49 10.19 -1.82
CA PRO A 66 -8.75 11.62 -1.62
C PRO A 66 -9.42 12.31 -2.82
N LEU A 67 -9.18 11.87 -4.05
CA LEU A 67 -9.71 12.52 -5.24
C LEU A 67 -11.20 12.23 -5.41
N ASN A 68 -12.01 13.30 -5.49
CA ASN A 68 -13.47 13.16 -5.52
C ASN A 68 -13.98 12.30 -6.68
N ASP A 69 -13.37 12.38 -7.86
CA ASP A 69 -13.85 11.64 -9.02
C ASP A 69 -13.45 10.17 -8.96
N SER A 70 -12.20 9.87 -8.54
CA SER A 70 -11.76 8.51 -8.26
C SER A 70 -12.60 7.86 -7.15
N TYR A 71 -12.86 8.60 -6.07
CA TYR A 71 -13.71 8.13 -4.97
C TYR A 71 -15.14 7.80 -5.42
N LYS A 72 -15.76 8.60 -6.29
CA LYS A 72 -17.10 8.29 -6.81
C LYS A 72 -17.14 6.94 -7.55
N GLU A 73 -16.10 6.63 -8.33
CA GLU A 73 -16.01 5.34 -9.02
C GLU A 73 -15.71 4.20 -8.04
N LEU A 74 -14.80 4.43 -7.08
CA LEU A 74 -14.52 3.50 -5.99
C LEU A 74 -15.80 3.18 -5.20
N LYS A 75 -16.58 4.20 -4.82
CA LYS A 75 -17.83 4.06 -4.04
C LYS A 75 -18.86 3.18 -4.73
N LYS A 76 -19.01 3.30 -6.06
CA LYS A 76 -19.90 2.42 -6.83
C LYS A 76 -19.51 0.95 -6.72
N ARG A 77 -18.21 0.66 -6.59
CA ARG A 77 -17.71 -0.71 -6.42
C ARG A 77 -17.92 -1.20 -4.99
N THR A 78 -17.64 -0.37 -3.98
CA THR A 78 -17.81 -0.78 -2.59
C THR A 78 -19.27 -1.03 -2.24
N ASP A 79 -20.22 -0.28 -2.81
CA ASP A 79 -21.66 -0.37 -2.52
C ASP A 79 -22.31 -1.73 -2.85
N VAL A 80 -21.62 -2.61 -3.56
CA VAL A 80 -22.11 -3.95 -3.91
C VAL A 80 -21.42 -5.08 -3.13
N HIS A 81 -20.55 -4.74 -2.16
CA HIS A 81 -19.81 -5.70 -1.34
C HIS A 81 -19.98 -5.39 0.14
N ASP A 82 -20.40 -6.36 0.93
CA ASP A 82 -20.68 -6.19 2.38
C ASP A 82 -19.38 -6.04 3.20
N ASN A 83 -18.24 -6.50 2.66
CA ASN A 83 -16.95 -6.48 3.34
C ASN A 83 -15.97 -5.46 2.75
N TRP A 84 -16.46 -4.45 2.01
CA TRP A 84 -15.61 -3.41 1.42
C TRP A 84 -16.19 -2.02 1.62
N GLU A 85 -15.49 -1.18 2.37
CA GLU A 85 -15.83 0.22 2.64
C GLU A 85 -14.83 1.17 1.97
N CYS A 86 -15.19 2.44 1.79
CA CYS A 86 -14.26 3.46 1.32
C CYS A 86 -14.47 4.81 1.99
N GLU A 87 -13.37 5.57 2.12
CA GLU A 87 -13.27 6.87 2.76
C GLU A 87 -12.72 7.90 1.78
N ASN A 88 -13.33 9.13 1.75
CA ASN A 88 -12.91 10.19 0.84
C ASN A 88 -11.96 11.18 1.51
N TYR A 89 -10.78 10.70 1.87
CA TYR A 89 -9.65 11.53 2.33
C TYR A 89 -8.33 10.78 2.15
N ALA A 90 -7.23 11.51 2.15
CA ALA A 90 -5.89 10.93 2.17
C ALA A 90 -5.52 10.48 3.58
N LEU A 91 -4.59 9.52 3.69
CA LEU A 91 -3.87 9.31 4.93
C LEU A 91 -2.52 10.02 4.89
N GLY A 92 -2.04 10.46 6.06
CA GLY A 92 -0.77 11.16 6.25
C GLY A 92 -0.34 11.15 7.71
N GLU A 93 0.63 12.00 8.09
CA GLU A 93 1.21 12.04 9.44
C GLU A 93 0.21 12.57 10.48
N ALA A 94 -0.63 13.53 10.11
CA ALA A 94 -1.56 14.21 11.02
C ALA A 94 -2.85 14.59 10.29
N ASP A 95 -3.87 14.96 11.10
CA ASP A 95 -5.15 15.45 10.58
C ASP A 95 -4.99 16.90 10.11
N GLU A 96 -5.11 17.12 8.80
CA GLU A 96 -4.91 18.41 8.16
C GLU A 96 -5.66 18.54 6.82
N THR A 97 -5.45 19.63 6.11
CA THR A 97 -5.85 19.81 4.72
C THR A 97 -4.59 19.96 3.86
N ALA A 98 -4.48 19.19 2.80
CA ALA A 98 -3.35 19.25 1.86
C ALA A 98 -3.81 19.61 0.45
N LEU A 99 -2.88 20.08 -0.37
CA LEU A 99 -3.08 20.31 -1.79
C LEU A 99 -2.49 19.14 -2.57
N ILE A 100 -3.33 18.34 -3.24
CA ILE A 100 -2.89 17.24 -4.09
C ILE A 100 -2.73 17.72 -5.54
N ASN A 101 -1.64 17.35 -6.19
CA ASN A 101 -1.39 17.55 -7.61
C ASN A 101 -2.12 16.44 -8.38
N VAL A 102 -3.12 16.81 -9.17
CA VAL A 102 -3.89 15.86 -9.99
C VAL A 102 -3.20 15.71 -11.33
N SER A 103 -2.85 14.48 -11.69
CA SER A 103 -2.19 14.14 -12.96
C SER A 103 -3.19 13.75 -14.04
N GLU A 104 -2.77 13.78 -15.32
CA GLU A 104 -3.58 13.27 -16.43
C GLU A 104 -4.00 11.81 -16.22
N SER A 105 -3.09 10.98 -15.65
CA SER A 105 -3.43 9.67 -15.10
C SER A 105 -3.68 9.83 -13.60
N PRO A 106 -4.93 9.69 -13.10
CA PRO A 106 -5.24 9.90 -11.69
C PRO A 106 -4.41 9.05 -10.73
N GLU A 107 -3.96 7.87 -11.16
CA GLU A 107 -3.12 6.95 -10.39
C GLU A 107 -1.73 7.52 -10.06
N CYS A 108 -1.27 8.56 -10.80
CA CYS A 108 -0.01 9.25 -10.54
C CYS A 108 -0.19 10.53 -9.70
N SER A 109 -1.41 10.83 -9.25
CA SER A 109 -1.69 12.03 -8.46
C SER A 109 -1.06 11.93 -7.07
N SER A 110 -0.48 13.03 -6.59
CA SER A 110 0.31 13.04 -5.35
C SER A 110 0.24 14.36 -4.62
N ILE A 111 0.36 14.32 -3.28
CA ILE A 111 0.64 15.51 -2.46
C ILE A 111 2.07 16.02 -2.72
N LYS A 112 3.00 15.14 -3.09
CA LYS A 112 4.38 15.50 -3.46
C LYS A 112 4.47 16.00 -4.91
N ASN A 113 5.51 16.74 -5.22
CA ASN A 113 5.80 17.13 -6.60
C ASN A 113 6.46 15.98 -7.36
N ILE A 114 6.12 15.86 -8.64
CA ILE A 114 6.66 14.86 -9.55
C ILE A 114 8.06 15.30 -10.03
N THR A 115 9.02 14.37 -10.11
CA THR A 115 10.35 14.63 -10.64
C THR A 115 10.39 14.55 -12.17
N SER A 116 11.45 15.11 -12.79
CA SER A 116 11.70 14.94 -14.23
C SER A 116 11.86 13.47 -14.63
N THR A 117 12.44 12.64 -13.76
CA THR A 117 12.58 11.20 -13.99
C THR A 117 11.23 10.52 -14.19
N HIS A 118 10.21 10.88 -13.40
CA HIS A 118 8.87 10.33 -13.55
C HIS A 118 8.23 10.81 -14.86
N LEU A 119 8.28 12.11 -15.16
CA LEU A 119 7.73 12.67 -16.39
C LEU A 119 8.35 12.05 -17.66
N GLU A 120 9.67 11.79 -17.65
CA GLU A 120 10.36 11.12 -18.75
C GLU A 120 9.94 9.65 -18.90
N ALA A 121 9.74 8.95 -17.76
CA ALA A 121 9.34 7.55 -17.74
C ALA A 121 7.86 7.36 -18.13
N PHE A 122 6.99 8.28 -17.69
CA PHE A 122 5.53 8.23 -17.93
C PHE A 122 4.95 9.64 -18.12
N PRO A 123 4.85 10.16 -19.35
CA PRO A 123 4.38 11.52 -19.62
C PRO A 123 2.96 11.84 -19.12
N LEU A 124 2.08 10.84 -18.98
CA LEU A 124 0.72 11.04 -18.44
C LEU A 124 0.72 11.32 -16.91
N SER A 125 1.87 11.29 -16.25
CA SER A 125 2.02 11.79 -14.88
C SER A 125 2.03 13.32 -14.77
N ASN A 126 1.98 14.04 -15.92
CA ASN A 126 1.93 15.49 -15.94
C ASN A 126 0.75 16.03 -15.13
N VAL A 127 1.01 17.05 -14.29
CA VAL A 127 0.01 17.68 -13.40
C VAL A 127 -0.87 18.62 -14.21
N THR A 128 -2.19 18.42 -14.13
CA THR A 128 -3.19 19.21 -14.86
C THR A 128 -3.91 20.21 -13.98
N GLU A 129 -4.11 19.87 -12.70
CA GLU A 129 -4.79 20.72 -11.73
C GLU A 129 -4.34 20.42 -10.30
N LYS A 130 -4.86 21.18 -9.34
CA LYS A 130 -4.65 20.96 -7.91
C LYS A 130 -5.98 20.95 -7.17
N GLN A 131 -6.13 20.01 -6.24
CA GLN A 131 -7.34 19.86 -5.43
C GLN A 131 -6.99 19.92 -3.94
N ASN A 132 -7.81 20.63 -3.13
CA ASN A 132 -7.72 20.52 -1.67
C ASN A 132 -8.37 19.21 -1.23
N VAL A 133 -7.67 18.46 -0.38
CA VAL A 133 -8.15 17.21 0.19
C VAL A 133 -7.97 17.19 1.69
N SER A 134 -8.89 16.54 2.40
CA SER A 134 -8.68 16.22 3.81
C SER A 134 -7.61 15.14 3.94
N VAL A 135 -6.78 15.27 4.96
CA VAL A 135 -5.80 14.26 5.38
C VAL A 135 -6.12 13.85 6.80
N LYS A 136 -6.02 12.56 7.11
CA LYS A 136 -6.09 12.04 8.48
C LYS A 136 -4.92 11.13 8.77
N SER A 137 -4.53 11.00 10.03
CA SER A 137 -3.62 9.93 10.40
C SER A 137 -4.38 8.59 10.56
N LEU A 138 -3.71 7.47 10.27
CA LEU A 138 -4.31 6.15 10.52
C LEU A 138 -4.59 5.94 12.00
N ASP A 139 -3.72 6.46 12.88
CA ASP A 139 -3.93 6.42 14.32
C ASP A 139 -5.23 7.12 14.72
N SER A 140 -5.50 8.34 14.18
CA SER A 140 -6.73 9.09 14.43
C SER A 140 -7.96 8.37 13.89
N PHE A 141 -7.87 7.73 12.72
CA PHE A 141 -8.94 6.90 12.17
C PHE A 141 -9.26 5.71 13.09
N LEU A 142 -8.24 4.98 13.53
CA LEU A 142 -8.42 3.80 14.37
C LEU A 142 -8.93 4.13 15.78
N ASP A 143 -8.61 5.32 16.32
CA ASP A 143 -9.14 5.81 17.58
C ASP A 143 -10.68 6.01 17.53
N GLN A 144 -11.25 6.20 16.34
CA GLN A 144 -12.69 6.39 16.12
C GLN A 144 -13.40 5.10 15.67
N ARG A 145 -12.66 4.07 15.25
CA ARG A 145 -13.18 2.81 14.68
C ARG A 145 -12.95 1.63 15.64
N HIS A 146 -13.74 1.61 16.73
CA HIS A 146 -13.67 0.55 17.74
C HIS A 146 -14.14 -0.82 17.22
N ASP A 147 -14.81 -0.85 16.08
CA ASP A 147 -15.22 -2.04 15.37
C ASP A 147 -14.07 -2.74 14.63
N VAL A 148 -13.02 -1.98 14.26
CA VAL A 148 -11.82 -2.52 13.63
C VAL A 148 -10.97 -3.26 14.65
N ASN A 149 -11.00 -4.59 14.63
CA ASN A 149 -10.30 -5.45 15.57
C ASN A 149 -9.43 -6.49 14.86
N GLY A 150 -8.35 -6.95 15.53
CA GLY A 150 -7.45 -7.98 15.05
C GLY A 150 -6.32 -7.46 14.15
N ASN A 151 -5.79 -8.37 13.33
CA ASN A 151 -4.60 -8.13 12.53
C ASN A 151 -4.92 -7.35 11.25
N ILE A 152 -4.06 -6.40 10.92
CA ILE A 152 -4.21 -5.50 9.76
C ILE A 152 -3.14 -5.83 8.72
N PHE A 153 -3.56 -5.90 7.46
CA PHE A 153 -2.69 -5.77 6.30
C PHE A 153 -2.83 -4.33 5.77
N LEU A 154 -1.78 -3.52 5.90
CA LEU A 154 -1.74 -2.15 5.43
C LEU A 154 -1.00 -2.07 4.09
N LYS A 155 -1.69 -1.70 3.01
CA LYS A 155 -1.08 -1.30 1.73
C LYS A 155 -1.02 0.22 1.69
N ILE A 156 0.14 0.77 1.35
CA ILE A 156 0.36 2.21 1.12
C ILE A 156 0.96 2.38 -0.28
N ASP A 157 0.23 3.08 -1.13
CA ASP A 157 0.59 3.40 -2.49
C ASP A 157 0.01 4.79 -2.79
N VAL A 158 0.73 5.81 -2.33
CA VAL A 158 0.27 7.22 -2.32
C VAL A 158 1.22 8.14 -3.07
N GLN A 159 2.02 7.52 -3.94
CA GLN A 159 2.79 8.21 -4.95
C GLN A 159 3.77 9.24 -4.33
N GLY A 160 4.71 8.70 -3.50
CA GLY A 160 5.77 9.46 -2.85
C GLY A 160 5.44 10.01 -1.45
N HIS A 161 4.20 9.84 -0.97
CA HIS A 161 3.77 10.29 0.37
C HIS A 161 3.71 9.15 1.40
N GLU A 162 4.28 7.98 1.09
CA GLU A 162 4.23 6.75 1.91
C GLU A 162 4.83 6.95 3.30
N LYS A 163 5.90 7.76 3.40
CA LYS A 163 6.58 8.04 4.68
C LYS A 163 5.68 8.80 5.65
N ASP A 164 4.93 9.78 5.15
CA ASP A 164 4.00 10.56 5.95
C ASP A 164 2.82 9.68 6.42
N VAL A 165 2.32 8.76 5.59
CA VAL A 165 1.31 7.76 6.00
C VAL A 165 1.87 6.82 7.06
N PHE A 166 3.10 6.30 6.87
CA PHE A 166 3.77 5.45 7.85
C PHE A 166 3.97 6.16 9.20
N ASP A 167 4.30 7.45 9.18
CA ASP A 167 4.45 8.24 10.40
C ASP A 167 3.10 8.42 11.14
N GLY A 168 2.00 8.50 10.39
CA GLY A 168 0.65 8.60 10.93
C GLY A 168 0.04 7.30 11.47
N CYS A 169 0.77 6.17 11.40
CA CYS A 169 0.31 4.89 11.97
C CYS A 169 1.19 4.36 13.11
N LYS A 170 2.12 5.15 13.63
CA LYS A 170 3.14 4.70 14.60
C LYS A 170 2.58 4.11 15.88
N LYS A 171 1.45 4.57 16.39
CA LYS A 171 0.81 4.02 17.60
C LYS A 171 0.12 2.69 17.31
N SER A 172 -0.26 2.46 16.05
CA SER A 172 -1.02 1.29 15.59
C SER A 172 -0.14 0.20 14.96
N LEU A 173 1.20 0.39 14.90
CA LEU A 173 2.13 -0.57 14.29
C LEU A 173 2.04 -1.96 14.91
N ASN A 174 1.69 -2.07 16.18
CA ASN A 174 1.48 -3.33 16.89
C ASN A 174 0.25 -4.12 16.42
N ARG A 175 -0.59 -3.55 15.55
CA ARG A 175 -1.76 -4.19 14.93
C ARG A 175 -1.52 -4.52 13.46
N ILE A 176 -0.46 -3.96 12.86
CA ILE A 176 -0.12 -4.16 11.45
C ILE A 176 0.78 -5.39 11.35
N SER A 177 0.22 -6.51 10.90
CA SER A 177 0.95 -7.77 10.70
C SER A 177 1.67 -7.81 9.37
N LEU A 178 1.05 -7.22 8.33
CA LEU A 178 1.64 -7.10 6.99
C LEU A 178 1.58 -5.64 6.55
N LEU A 179 2.68 -5.19 5.93
CA LEU A 179 2.81 -3.86 5.33
C LEU A 179 3.23 -4.03 3.87
N GLN A 180 2.47 -3.48 2.94
CA GLN A 180 2.88 -3.35 1.54
C GLN A 180 3.15 -1.89 1.22
N LEU A 181 4.28 -1.63 0.55
CA LEU A 181 4.67 -0.30 0.06
C LEU A 181 5.02 -0.38 -1.42
N GLU A 182 4.61 0.61 -2.21
CA GLU A 182 5.24 0.89 -3.49
C GLU A 182 6.51 1.70 -3.22
N ILE A 183 7.68 1.14 -3.54
CA ILE A 183 8.99 1.72 -3.19
C ILE A 183 9.77 2.05 -4.45
N SER A 184 10.23 3.30 -4.54
CA SER A 184 11.05 3.80 -5.64
C SER A 184 12.51 3.34 -5.53
N LEU A 185 13.09 2.92 -6.67
CA LEU A 185 14.51 2.64 -6.87
C LEU A 185 15.27 3.87 -7.39
N SER A 186 14.54 4.81 -7.97
CA SER A 186 15.01 6.13 -8.39
C SER A 186 13.91 7.11 -8.07
N SER A 187 14.25 8.32 -7.61
CA SER A 187 13.27 9.29 -7.15
C SER A 187 12.26 9.65 -8.25
N MET A 188 11.01 9.29 -8.02
CA MET A 188 9.85 9.61 -8.86
C MET A 188 9.12 10.84 -8.34
N TYR A 189 9.18 11.05 -7.01
CA TYR A 189 8.58 12.19 -6.30
C TYR A 189 9.62 12.91 -5.44
N GLU A 190 9.43 14.20 -5.19
CA GLU A 190 10.35 14.99 -4.36
C GLU A 190 10.33 14.51 -2.91
N ASN A 191 11.53 14.34 -2.34
CA ASN A 191 11.74 13.96 -0.94
C ASN A 191 11.12 12.63 -0.52
N GLU A 192 10.85 11.72 -1.46
CA GLU A 192 10.46 10.35 -1.13
C GLU A 192 11.66 9.53 -0.61
N LEU A 193 11.39 8.51 0.19
CA LEU A 193 12.41 7.54 0.59
C LEU A 193 12.60 6.48 -0.50
N LEU A 194 13.86 6.15 -0.77
CA LEU A 194 14.22 5.06 -1.68
C LEU A 194 14.34 3.72 -0.95
N LEU A 195 14.45 2.63 -1.69
CA LEU A 195 14.47 1.26 -1.15
C LEU A 195 15.43 1.08 0.03
N THR A 196 16.66 1.58 -0.05
CA THR A 196 17.66 1.39 1.02
C THR A 196 17.33 2.16 2.29
N GLU A 197 16.66 3.29 2.18
CA GLU A 197 16.20 4.11 3.30
C GLU A 197 14.99 3.45 3.97
N TRP A 198 14.04 2.96 3.16
CA TRP A 198 12.90 2.19 3.65
C TRP A 198 13.33 0.93 4.39
N LEU A 199 14.26 0.14 3.85
CA LEU A 199 14.73 -1.08 4.52
C LEU A 199 15.34 -0.80 5.89
N ARG A 200 16.13 0.29 6.03
CA ARG A 200 16.70 0.71 7.33
C ARG A 200 15.62 1.16 8.30
N LEU A 201 14.72 2.03 7.85
CA LEU A 201 13.62 2.53 8.67
C LEU A 201 12.75 1.38 9.19
N LEU A 202 12.32 0.49 8.29
CA LEU A 202 11.41 -0.62 8.63
C LEU A 202 12.07 -1.63 9.58
N GLU A 203 13.38 -1.87 9.47
CA GLU A 203 14.13 -2.71 10.41
C GLU A 203 14.10 -2.16 11.85
N GLU A 204 14.13 -0.84 12.03
CA GLU A 204 14.01 -0.20 13.35
C GLU A 204 12.65 -0.52 14.01
N TYR A 205 11.60 -0.62 13.20
CA TYR A 205 10.23 -0.98 13.61
C TYR A 205 9.94 -2.48 13.56
N LYS A 206 10.96 -3.33 13.27
CA LYS A 206 10.84 -4.78 13.19
C LYS A 206 9.95 -5.29 12.04
N PHE A 207 9.84 -4.52 10.97
CA PHE A 207 9.27 -4.99 9.72
C PHE A 207 10.37 -5.57 8.83
N TYR A 208 10.20 -6.81 8.39
CA TYR A 208 11.19 -7.53 7.59
C TYR A 208 10.64 -7.90 6.22
N PRO A 209 11.48 -7.86 5.17
CA PRO A 209 11.03 -8.19 3.81
C PRO A 209 10.46 -9.61 3.71
N LEU A 210 9.31 -9.75 3.04
CA LEU A 210 8.65 -11.01 2.79
C LEU A 210 8.55 -11.31 1.29
N HIS A 211 8.15 -10.33 0.48
CA HIS A 211 7.98 -10.50 -0.96
C HIS A 211 8.25 -9.19 -1.70
N PHE A 212 8.85 -9.27 -2.88
CA PHE A 212 9.06 -8.16 -3.79
C PHE A 212 8.57 -8.54 -5.18
N GLN A 213 7.87 -7.61 -5.83
CA GLN A 213 7.53 -7.75 -7.24
C GLN A 213 7.73 -6.44 -8.00
N ASN A 214 7.81 -6.51 -9.32
CA ASN A 214 7.93 -5.35 -10.16
C ASN A 214 6.60 -4.58 -10.16
N ALA A 215 6.66 -3.26 -9.87
CA ALA A 215 5.53 -2.35 -9.98
C ALA A 215 5.63 -1.54 -11.27
N PHE A 216 6.66 -0.71 -11.41
CA PHE A 216 6.79 0.18 -12.54
C PHE A 216 8.19 0.15 -13.18
N SER A 217 8.22 0.15 -14.52
CA SER A 217 9.45 0.17 -15.32
C SER A 217 9.39 1.27 -16.39
N HIS A 218 10.53 1.87 -16.66
CA HIS A 218 10.67 2.87 -17.71
C HIS A 218 10.34 2.26 -19.08
N LEU A 219 9.37 2.83 -19.79
CA LEU A 219 8.77 2.26 -21.03
C LEU A 219 9.79 1.99 -22.13
N LYS A 220 10.84 2.81 -22.28
CA LYS A 220 11.83 2.68 -23.37
C LYS A 220 13.02 1.81 -23.02
N SER A 221 13.48 1.83 -21.77
CA SER A 221 14.72 1.16 -21.35
C SER A 221 14.46 -0.15 -20.59
N ASN A 222 13.21 -0.44 -20.22
CA ASN A 222 12.82 -1.52 -19.30
C ASN A 222 13.55 -1.48 -17.94
N ARG A 223 14.16 -0.33 -17.59
CA ARG A 223 14.76 -0.16 -16.26
C ARG A 223 13.64 -0.16 -15.23
N LEU A 224 13.78 -1.02 -14.24
CA LEU A 224 12.86 -1.05 -13.11
C LEU A 224 13.01 0.24 -12.28
N LEU A 225 11.90 0.90 -11.98
CA LEU A 225 11.86 2.17 -11.26
C LEU A 225 11.18 2.06 -9.91
N GLN A 226 10.17 1.19 -9.78
CA GLN A 226 9.45 0.94 -8.53
C GLN A 226 9.17 -0.55 -8.32
N LEU A 227 9.05 -0.92 -7.05
CA LEU A 227 8.73 -2.27 -6.58
C LEU A 227 7.54 -2.21 -5.62
N ASP A 228 6.63 -3.17 -5.73
CA ASP A 228 5.73 -3.52 -4.64
C ASP A 228 6.47 -4.41 -3.64
N CYS A 229 6.58 -3.96 -2.42
CA CYS A 229 7.33 -4.63 -1.37
C CYS A 229 6.40 -4.99 -0.21
N ILE A 230 6.32 -6.28 0.14
CA ILE A 230 5.56 -6.75 1.30
C ILE A 230 6.53 -7.07 2.43
N PHE A 231 6.21 -6.58 3.62
CA PHE A 231 6.94 -6.79 4.85
C PHE A 231 6.05 -7.44 5.90
N PHE A 232 6.61 -8.30 6.74
CA PHE A 232 5.92 -8.83 7.91
C PHE A 232 6.45 -8.18 9.19
N ASN A 233 5.59 -8.06 10.18
CA ASN A 233 5.94 -7.53 11.49
C ASN A 233 6.53 -8.63 12.38
N GLY A 234 7.83 -8.57 12.65
CA GLY A 234 8.54 -9.55 13.48
C GLY A 234 8.12 -9.55 14.96
N ASN A 235 7.46 -8.48 15.45
CA ASN A 235 6.93 -8.46 16.83
C ASN A 235 5.63 -9.28 16.97
N LEU A 236 4.93 -9.58 15.85
CA LEU A 236 3.66 -10.30 15.82
C LEU A 236 3.80 -11.73 15.25
N SER A 237 5.01 -12.10 14.81
CA SER A 237 5.30 -13.47 14.34
C SER A 237 5.38 -14.41 15.55
N ASN A 238 4.46 -15.35 15.64
CA ASN A 238 4.52 -16.48 16.59
C ASN A 238 5.50 -17.55 16.13
#